data_692a3cacd530765e262438c024659f05
#
_entry.id   692a3cacd530765e262438c024659f05
#
_cell.length_a   1.000
_cell.length_b   1.000
_cell.length_c   1.000
_cell.angle_alpha   90.00
_cell.angle_beta   90.00
_cell.angle_gamma   90.00
#
_symmetry.space_group_name_H-M   'P 1'
#
loop_
_entity.id
_entity.type
_entity.pdbx_description
1 polymer ?
#
loop_
_entity_poly.entity_id
_entity_poly.type
_entity_poly.pdbx_seq_one_letter_code
_entity_poly.pdbx_strand_id
1 'polypeptide(L)'
;MEIKLSDVIAAISMIVSVGAVYFARASSKNANLIAQENLNLQSAMVETGISQSIEGAKAKINEVSVVMVPLVVKENADNISIEEAANLVLFRKIMASAEQSLVNHYDFACSKYIDGKVDKIRFKKSYRTEIRQLVESQDFQEHFNPVTSTYKPILMVYKEWEDLESQS
;
A
#
# COMPACT_ATOMS: atom_id res chain seq x y z
N MET A 1 -29.80 30.11 60.70
CA MET A 1 -29.81 29.08 59.63
C MET A 1 -28.69 28.10 59.98
N GLU A 2 -29.03 26.94 60.52
CA GLU A 2 -28.02 25.94 60.90
C GLU A 2 -27.70 25.12 59.66
N ILE A 3 -26.44 25.20 59.18
CA ILE A 3 -25.92 24.38 58.09
C ILE A 3 -25.74 22.96 58.63
N LYS A 4 -26.51 22.02 58.11
CA LYS A 4 -26.37 20.61 58.52
C LYS A 4 -25.14 20.00 57.90
N LEU A 5 -24.47 19.11 58.59
CA LEU A 5 -23.29 18.39 58.12
C LEU A 5 -23.59 17.65 56.81
N SER A 6 -24.82 17.18 56.63
CA SER A 6 -25.29 16.55 55.36
C SER A 6 -25.19 17.48 54.14
N ASP A 7 -25.47 18.80 54.33
CA ASP A 7 -25.49 19.78 53.27
C ASP A 7 -24.04 20.08 52.79
N VAL A 8 -23.11 20.09 53.72
CA VAL A 8 -21.66 20.25 53.43
C VAL A 8 -21.14 19.03 52.65
N ILE A 9 -21.48 17.82 53.07
CA ILE A 9 -21.10 16.59 52.42
C ILE A 9 -21.68 16.53 50.98
N ALA A 10 -22.95 16.91 50.80
CA ALA A 10 -23.61 16.95 49.51
C ALA A 10 -22.93 17.97 48.56
N ALA A 11 -22.58 19.14 49.05
CA ALA A 11 -21.89 20.16 48.27
C ALA A 11 -20.48 19.68 47.81
N ILE A 12 -19.71 19.08 48.72
CA ILE A 12 -18.41 18.52 48.39
C ILE A 12 -18.52 17.39 47.34
N SER A 13 -19.47 16.49 47.51
CA SER A 13 -19.74 15.39 46.58
C SER A 13 -20.12 15.89 45.21
N MET A 14 -20.89 16.98 45.11
CA MET A 14 -21.24 17.62 43.85
C MET A 14 -20.01 18.21 43.16
N ILE A 15 -19.16 18.92 43.89
CA ILE A 15 -17.91 19.51 43.34
C ILE A 15 -16.98 18.42 42.83
N VAL A 16 -16.79 17.34 43.57
CA VAL A 16 -15.97 16.19 43.17
C VAL A 16 -16.54 15.53 41.94
N SER A 17 -17.85 15.35 41.85
CA SER A 17 -18.54 14.75 40.72
C SER A 17 -18.37 15.60 39.44
N VAL A 18 -18.57 16.92 39.54
CA VAL A 18 -18.34 17.85 38.41
C VAL A 18 -16.87 17.82 37.95
N GLY A 19 -15.96 17.85 38.92
CA GLY A 19 -14.52 17.72 38.65
C GLY A 19 -14.17 16.41 37.92
N ALA A 20 -14.71 15.29 38.41
CA ALA A 20 -14.50 13.97 37.80
C ALA A 20 -15.03 13.92 36.35
N VAL A 21 -16.20 14.49 36.08
CA VAL A 21 -16.74 14.57 34.70
C VAL A 21 -15.86 15.43 33.78
N TYR A 22 -15.37 16.56 34.29
CA TYR A 22 -14.49 17.42 33.53
C TYR A 22 -13.16 16.70 33.16
N PHE A 23 -12.50 16.08 34.15
CA PHE A 23 -11.28 15.30 33.91
C PHE A 23 -11.51 14.11 33.00
N ALA A 24 -12.65 13.39 33.14
CA ALA A 24 -12.97 12.28 32.24
C ALA A 24 -13.14 12.74 30.79
N ARG A 25 -13.80 13.88 30.54
CA ARG A 25 -13.93 14.46 29.20
C ARG A 25 -12.58 14.90 28.62
N ALA A 26 -11.75 15.57 29.40
CA ALA A 26 -10.43 16.01 28.97
C ALA A 26 -9.53 14.79 28.64
N SER A 27 -9.53 13.78 29.49
CA SER A 27 -8.79 12.53 29.28
C SER A 27 -9.29 11.78 28.03
N SER A 28 -10.61 11.67 27.84
CA SER A 28 -11.18 11.04 26.65
C SER A 28 -10.81 11.77 25.36
N LYS A 29 -10.83 13.12 25.37
CA LYS A 29 -10.40 13.90 24.21
C LYS A 29 -8.93 13.67 23.88
N ASN A 30 -8.05 13.67 24.87
CA ASN A 30 -6.63 13.41 24.68
C ASN A 30 -6.38 11.97 24.19
N ALA A 31 -7.08 10.98 24.74
CA ALA A 31 -7.00 9.59 24.30
C ALA A 31 -7.42 9.44 22.84
N ASN A 32 -8.47 10.13 22.40
CA ASN A 32 -8.92 10.11 21.01
C ASN A 32 -7.90 10.77 20.06
N LEU A 33 -7.26 11.86 20.47
CA LEU A 33 -6.20 12.51 19.68
C LEU A 33 -4.99 11.57 19.52
N ILE A 34 -4.52 10.97 20.60
CA ILE A 34 -3.43 10.00 20.58
C ILE A 34 -3.78 8.80 19.69
N ALA A 35 -5.01 8.28 19.79
CA ALA A 35 -5.47 7.19 18.95
C ALA A 35 -5.46 7.56 17.46
N GLN A 36 -5.88 8.78 17.13
CA GLN A 36 -5.88 9.27 15.75
C GLN A 36 -4.46 9.49 15.20
N GLU A 37 -3.55 10.03 16.01
CA GLU A 37 -2.12 10.14 15.65
C GLU A 37 -1.50 8.76 15.42
N ASN A 38 -1.79 7.79 16.28
CA ASN A 38 -1.30 6.43 16.11
C ASN A 38 -1.80 5.77 14.81
N LEU A 39 -3.07 5.97 14.45
CA LEU A 39 -3.62 5.50 13.18
C LEU A 39 -2.92 6.15 11.98
N ASN A 40 -2.66 7.45 12.04
CA ASN A 40 -1.95 8.17 11.00
C ASN A 40 -0.51 7.66 10.84
N LEU A 41 0.18 7.43 11.96
CA LEU A 41 1.53 6.86 11.95
C LEU A 41 1.55 5.44 11.38
N GLN A 42 0.59 4.59 11.76
CA GLN A 42 0.46 3.25 11.19
C GLN A 42 0.22 3.28 9.69
N SER A 43 -0.66 4.16 9.19
CA SER A 43 -0.88 4.33 7.75
C SER A 43 0.39 4.78 7.03
N ALA A 44 1.12 5.75 7.59
CA ALA A 44 2.38 6.22 7.02
C ALA A 44 3.45 5.11 6.97
N MET A 45 3.54 4.27 8.01
CA MET A 45 4.45 3.12 8.03
C MET A 45 4.10 2.09 6.95
N VAL A 46 2.81 1.80 6.77
CA VAL A 46 2.32 0.90 5.71
C VAL A 46 2.65 1.45 4.33
N GLU A 47 2.40 2.74 4.08
CA GLU A 47 2.71 3.40 2.81
C GLU A 47 4.21 3.39 2.51
N THR A 48 5.05 3.66 3.51
CA THR A 48 6.50 3.60 3.37
C THR A 48 6.96 2.18 3.03
N GLY A 49 6.44 1.17 3.72
CA GLY A 49 6.75 -0.24 3.43
C GLY A 49 6.33 -0.66 2.02
N ILE A 50 5.15 -0.22 1.56
CA ILE A 50 4.68 -0.44 0.17
C ILE A 50 5.66 0.19 -0.82
N SER A 51 6.00 1.47 -0.65
CA SER A 51 6.92 2.17 -1.54
C SER A 51 8.28 1.48 -1.62
N GLN A 52 8.87 1.13 -0.48
CA GLN A 52 10.16 0.43 -0.44
C GLN A 52 10.11 -0.93 -1.14
N SER A 53 9.02 -1.68 -0.96
CA SER A 53 8.88 -3.00 -1.59
C SER A 53 8.75 -2.91 -3.10
N ILE A 54 7.95 -1.96 -3.60
CA ILE A 54 7.77 -1.71 -5.04
C ILE A 54 9.09 -1.22 -5.67
N GLU A 55 9.75 -0.24 -5.05
CA GLU A 55 11.03 0.28 -5.55
C GLU A 55 12.12 -0.80 -5.51
N GLY A 56 12.15 -1.64 -4.49
CA GLY A 56 13.05 -2.79 -4.43
C GLY A 56 12.83 -3.79 -5.57
N ALA A 57 11.58 -4.10 -5.90
CA ALA A 57 11.25 -4.96 -7.03
C ALA A 57 11.62 -4.34 -8.38
N LYS A 58 11.36 -3.03 -8.59
CA LYS A 58 11.80 -2.29 -9.78
C LYS A 58 13.32 -2.27 -9.93
N ALA A 59 14.02 -2.03 -8.82
CA ALA A 59 15.49 -2.05 -8.82
C ALA A 59 16.04 -3.43 -9.25
N LYS A 60 15.40 -4.52 -8.81
CA LYS A 60 15.80 -5.88 -9.22
C LYS A 60 15.56 -6.13 -10.70
N ILE A 61 14.45 -5.68 -11.25
CA ILE A 61 14.17 -5.75 -12.70
C ILE A 61 15.24 -4.98 -13.47
N ASN A 62 15.57 -3.76 -13.05
CA ASN A 62 16.61 -2.96 -13.70
C ASN A 62 17.98 -3.63 -13.62
N GLU A 63 18.37 -4.21 -12.48
CA GLU A 63 19.63 -4.93 -12.31
C GLU A 63 19.75 -6.09 -13.31
N VAL A 64 18.71 -6.90 -13.43
CA VAL A 64 18.67 -8.03 -14.36
C VAL A 64 18.67 -7.55 -15.80
N SER A 65 17.91 -6.51 -16.12
CA SER A 65 17.86 -5.92 -17.47
C SER A 65 19.21 -5.47 -17.96
N VAL A 66 20.00 -4.78 -17.13
CA VAL A 66 21.33 -4.30 -17.48
C VAL A 66 22.26 -5.45 -17.92
N VAL A 67 22.18 -6.60 -17.25
CA VAL A 67 22.99 -7.77 -17.58
C VAL A 67 22.43 -8.53 -18.79
N MET A 68 21.10 -8.57 -18.93
CA MET A 68 20.43 -9.34 -19.98
C MET A 68 20.52 -8.68 -21.36
N VAL A 69 20.39 -7.35 -21.45
CA VAL A 69 20.33 -6.62 -22.72
C VAL A 69 21.51 -6.92 -23.66
N PRO A 70 22.80 -6.90 -23.24
CA PRO A 70 23.89 -7.25 -24.09
C PRO A 70 23.82 -8.66 -24.67
N LEU A 71 23.29 -9.62 -23.90
CA LEU A 71 23.13 -11.01 -24.34
C LEU A 71 21.99 -11.15 -25.36
N VAL A 72 20.88 -10.42 -25.16
CA VAL A 72 19.77 -10.36 -26.12
C VAL A 72 20.23 -9.76 -27.45
N VAL A 73 21.07 -8.71 -27.43
CA VAL A 73 21.65 -8.12 -28.66
C VAL A 73 22.50 -9.12 -29.40
N LYS A 74 23.32 -9.92 -28.68
CA LYS A 74 24.14 -10.97 -29.31
C LYS A 74 23.31 -12.11 -29.89
N GLU A 75 22.25 -12.52 -29.17
CA GLU A 75 21.29 -13.53 -29.63
C GLU A 75 20.62 -13.09 -30.94
N ASN A 76 20.12 -11.85 -31.00
CA ASN A 76 19.48 -11.29 -32.19
C ASN A 76 20.44 -11.13 -33.39
N ALA A 77 21.72 -11.06 -33.12
CA ALA A 77 22.76 -10.99 -34.15
C ALA A 77 23.33 -12.37 -34.54
N ASP A 78 22.75 -13.46 -34.05
CA ASP A 78 23.25 -14.83 -34.20
C ASP A 78 24.73 -15.01 -33.77
N ASN A 79 25.19 -14.20 -32.82
CA ASN A 79 26.59 -14.15 -32.34
C ASN A 79 26.68 -14.42 -30.82
N ILE A 80 25.87 -15.32 -30.33
CA ILE A 80 25.87 -15.71 -28.93
C ILE A 80 26.58 -17.07 -28.76
N SER A 81 27.46 -17.18 -27.77
CA SER A 81 28.07 -18.47 -27.43
C SER A 81 27.11 -19.39 -26.66
N ILE A 82 27.41 -20.69 -26.62
CA ILE A 82 26.61 -21.67 -25.91
C ILE A 82 26.49 -21.32 -24.41
N GLU A 83 27.55 -20.83 -23.79
CA GLU A 83 27.57 -20.41 -22.39
C GLU A 83 26.72 -19.16 -22.18
N GLU A 84 26.86 -18.16 -23.06
CA GLU A 84 26.04 -16.92 -22.98
C GLU A 84 24.56 -17.22 -23.20
N ALA A 85 24.23 -18.14 -24.11
CA ALA A 85 22.84 -18.57 -24.33
C ALA A 85 22.27 -19.25 -23.08
N ALA A 86 23.04 -20.10 -22.42
CA ALA A 86 22.62 -20.73 -21.14
C ALA A 86 22.40 -19.67 -20.04
N ASN A 87 23.29 -18.68 -19.93
CA ASN A 87 23.15 -17.57 -19.00
C ASN A 87 21.92 -16.73 -19.32
N LEU A 88 21.63 -16.46 -20.60
CA LEU A 88 20.45 -15.70 -21.01
C LEU A 88 19.13 -16.42 -20.60
N VAL A 89 19.07 -17.75 -20.73
CA VAL A 89 17.93 -18.53 -20.26
C VAL A 89 17.75 -18.40 -18.74
N LEU A 90 18.86 -18.38 -17.99
CA LEU A 90 18.79 -18.16 -16.53
C LEU A 90 18.30 -16.75 -16.20
N PHE A 91 18.84 -15.73 -16.86
CA PHE A 91 18.41 -14.34 -16.63
C PHE A 91 16.94 -14.10 -16.99
N ARG A 92 16.42 -14.74 -18.06
CA ARG A 92 14.98 -14.69 -18.37
C ARG A 92 14.12 -15.25 -17.24
N LYS A 93 14.54 -16.34 -16.59
CA LYS A 93 13.82 -16.87 -15.42
C LYS A 93 13.88 -15.94 -14.21
N ILE A 94 15.03 -15.33 -13.97
CA ILE A 94 15.20 -14.35 -12.89
C ILE A 94 14.33 -13.13 -13.16
N MET A 95 14.29 -12.64 -14.43
CA MET A 95 13.43 -11.54 -14.85
C MET A 95 11.95 -11.84 -14.58
N ALA A 96 11.46 -12.97 -15.07
CA ALA A 96 10.08 -13.38 -14.85
C ALA A 96 9.73 -13.46 -13.34
N SER A 97 10.66 -13.95 -12.50
CA SER A 97 10.48 -13.96 -11.05
C SER A 97 10.45 -12.55 -10.44
N ALA A 98 11.27 -11.62 -10.95
CA ALA A 98 11.28 -10.23 -10.50
C ALA A 98 10.00 -9.48 -10.91
N GLU A 99 9.51 -9.70 -12.12
CA GLU A 99 8.23 -9.16 -12.62
C GLU A 99 7.06 -9.69 -11.80
N GLN A 100 7.02 -11.00 -11.54
CA GLN A 100 6.03 -11.62 -10.66
C GLN A 100 6.06 -11.00 -9.25
N SER A 101 7.25 -10.74 -8.71
CA SER A 101 7.40 -10.07 -7.41
C SER A 101 6.85 -8.66 -7.43
N LEU A 102 7.07 -7.89 -8.49
CA LEU A 102 6.53 -6.56 -8.67
C LEU A 102 4.99 -6.58 -8.67
N VAL A 103 4.37 -7.48 -9.44
CA VAL A 103 2.91 -7.64 -9.46
C VAL A 103 2.36 -7.99 -8.08
N ASN A 104 3.02 -8.90 -7.34
CA ASN A 104 2.64 -9.26 -5.97
C ASN A 104 2.68 -8.06 -5.02
N HIS A 105 3.68 -7.17 -5.14
CA HIS A 105 3.77 -5.97 -4.30
C HIS A 105 2.67 -4.96 -4.62
N TYR A 106 2.30 -4.77 -5.90
CA TYR A 106 1.15 -3.95 -6.26
C TYR A 106 -0.18 -4.55 -5.77
N ASP A 107 -0.34 -5.87 -5.85
CA ASP A 107 -1.54 -6.53 -5.35
C ASP A 107 -1.71 -6.37 -3.84
N PHE A 108 -0.61 -6.55 -3.10
CA PHE A 108 -0.58 -6.25 -1.67
C PHE A 108 -0.92 -4.79 -1.37
N ALA A 109 -0.36 -3.84 -2.13
CA ALA A 109 -0.63 -2.42 -1.98
C ALA A 109 -2.11 -2.09 -2.25
N CYS A 110 -2.70 -2.65 -3.31
CA CYS A 110 -4.12 -2.52 -3.62
C CYS A 110 -5.01 -3.14 -2.54
N SER A 111 -4.62 -4.28 -1.94
CA SER A 111 -5.32 -4.86 -0.79
C SER A 111 -5.35 -3.87 0.39
N LYS A 112 -4.22 -3.21 0.71
CA LYS A 112 -4.17 -2.20 1.78
C LYS A 112 -5.02 -0.97 1.48
N TYR A 113 -5.11 -0.57 0.21
CA TYR A 113 -6.03 0.48 -0.24
C TYR A 113 -7.49 0.10 -0.02
N ILE A 114 -7.90 -1.10 -0.42
CA ILE A 114 -9.26 -1.62 -0.22
C ILE A 114 -9.61 -1.69 1.26
N ASP A 115 -8.69 -2.19 2.08
CA ASP A 115 -8.84 -2.32 3.54
C ASP A 115 -8.82 -0.97 4.29
N GLY A 116 -8.61 0.17 3.59
CA GLY A 116 -8.53 1.49 4.22
C GLY A 116 -7.33 1.65 5.15
N LYS A 117 -6.23 0.95 4.90
CA LYS A 117 -4.98 1.00 5.69
C LYS A 117 -3.98 2.04 5.18
N VAL A 118 -4.30 2.72 4.09
CA VAL A 118 -3.53 3.81 3.48
C VAL A 118 -4.44 4.99 3.18
N ASP A 119 -3.87 6.20 3.06
CA ASP A 119 -4.60 7.36 2.59
C ASP A 119 -4.98 7.17 1.11
N LYS A 120 -6.28 7.01 0.84
CA LYS A 120 -6.80 6.69 -0.50
C LYS A 120 -6.48 7.76 -1.54
N ILE A 121 -6.51 9.04 -1.15
CA ILE A 121 -6.24 10.16 -2.07
C ILE A 121 -4.78 10.16 -2.46
N ARG A 122 -3.89 10.06 -1.47
CA ARG A 122 -2.45 10.02 -1.67
C ARG A 122 -2.02 8.79 -2.44
N PHE A 123 -2.56 7.62 -2.10
CA PHE A 123 -2.28 6.37 -2.78
C PHE A 123 -2.68 6.42 -4.26
N LYS A 124 -3.90 6.87 -4.57
CA LYS A 124 -4.35 7.06 -5.97
C LYS A 124 -3.42 8.01 -6.74
N LYS A 125 -3.05 9.13 -6.13
CA LYS A 125 -2.14 10.10 -6.76
C LYS A 125 -0.76 9.50 -7.08
N SER A 126 -0.24 8.64 -6.19
CA SER A 126 1.09 8.04 -6.34
C SER A 126 1.13 6.88 -7.33
N TYR A 127 0.10 6.01 -7.32
CA TYR A 127 0.17 4.71 -8.00
C TYR A 127 -0.78 4.53 -9.18
N ARG A 128 -1.69 5.48 -9.45
CA ARG A 128 -2.68 5.33 -10.51
C ARG A 128 -2.07 5.03 -11.86
N THR A 129 -1.09 5.83 -12.28
CA THR A 129 -0.44 5.67 -13.59
C THR A 129 0.27 4.33 -13.70
N GLU A 130 0.95 3.91 -12.63
CA GLU A 130 1.70 2.65 -12.62
C GLU A 130 0.77 1.44 -12.64
N ILE A 131 -0.30 1.46 -11.84
CA ILE A 131 -1.30 0.38 -11.83
C ILE A 131 -2.02 0.29 -13.19
N ARG A 132 -2.34 1.42 -13.81
CA ARG A 132 -2.92 1.46 -15.14
C ARG A 132 -1.98 0.84 -16.17
N GLN A 133 -0.73 1.29 -16.21
CA GLN A 133 0.30 0.73 -17.10
C GLN A 133 0.49 -0.77 -16.88
N LEU A 134 0.51 -1.22 -15.62
CA LEU A 134 0.66 -2.63 -15.30
C LEU A 134 -0.49 -3.48 -15.85
N VAL A 135 -1.75 -3.03 -15.69
CA VAL A 135 -2.94 -3.77 -16.13
C VAL A 135 -3.11 -3.74 -17.65
N GLU A 136 -2.75 -2.62 -18.31
CA GLU A 136 -2.93 -2.42 -19.76
C GLU A 136 -1.73 -2.93 -20.59
N SER A 137 -0.57 -3.21 -19.95
CA SER A 137 0.62 -3.70 -20.65
C SER A 137 0.41 -5.09 -21.22
N GLN A 138 0.86 -5.30 -22.46
CA GLN A 138 0.85 -6.61 -23.11
C GLN A 138 1.75 -7.62 -22.36
N ASP A 139 2.82 -7.17 -21.75
CA ASP A 139 3.78 -8.02 -21.03
C ASP A 139 3.17 -8.67 -19.77
N PHE A 140 2.13 -8.03 -19.19
CA PHE A 140 1.48 -8.49 -17.98
C PHE A 140 0.05 -9.03 -18.20
N GLN A 141 -0.45 -9.08 -19.43
CA GLN A 141 -1.83 -9.49 -19.74
C GLN A 141 -2.21 -10.87 -19.18
N GLU A 142 -1.27 -11.82 -19.15
CA GLU A 142 -1.53 -13.14 -18.60
C GLU A 142 -1.90 -13.12 -17.10
N HIS A 143 -1.42 -12.11 -16.36
CA HIS A 143 -1.72 -11.94 -14.94
C HIS A 143 -3.09 -11.31 -14.69
N PHE A 144 -3.64 -10.57 -15.66
CA PHE A 144 -4.82 -9.72 -15.46
C PHE A 144 -6.06 -10.17 -16.21
N ASN A 145 -6.15 -11.44 -16.63
CA ASN A 145 -7.39 -11.99 -17.19
C ASN A 145 -8.52 -11.88 -16.15
N PRO A 146 -9.64 -11.17 -16.44
CA PRO A 146 -10.70 -10.90 -15.46
C PRO A 146 -11.32 -12.14 -14.83
N VAL A 147 -11.28 -13.27 -15.54
CA VAL A 147 -11.91 -14.53 -15.10
C VAL A 147 -10.94 -15.36 -14.24
N THR A 148 -9.68 -15.48 -14.67
CA THR A 148 -8.71 -16.42 -14.09
C THR A 148 -7.68 -15.76 -13.19
N SER A 149 -7.53 -14.42 -13.23
CA SER A 149 -6.55 -13.70 -12.43
C SER A 149 -6.73 -13.92 -10.93
N THR A 150 -5.63 -14.18 -10.25
CA THR A 150 -5.54 -14.19 -8.78
C THR A 150 -5.36 -12.79 -8.21
N TYR A 151 -5.01 -11.78 -9.03
CA TYR A 151 -4.74 -10.39 -8.67
C TYR A 151 -6.02 -9.55 -8.61
N LYS A 152 -7.02 -10.03 -7.85
CA LYS A 152 -8.32 -9.35 -7.71
C LYS A 152 -8.20 -7.94 -7.11
N PRO A 153 -7.36 -7.67 -6.09
CA PRO A 153 -7.18 -6.32 -5.56
C PRO A 153 -6.75 -5.30 -6.59
N ILE A 154 -5.76 -5.62 -7.45
CA ILE A 154 -5.33 -4.71 -8.53
C ILE A 154 -6.49 -4.43 -9.48
N LEU A 155 -7.19 -5.46 -9.95
CA LEU A 155 -8.31 -5.30 -10.88
C LEU A 155 -9.47 -4.50 -10.28
N MET A 156 -9.75 -4.67 -8.98
CA MET A 156 -10.79 -3.89 -8.28
C MET A 156 -10.43 -2.42 -8.20
N VAL A 157 -9.19 -2.10 -7.81
CA VAL A 157 -8.70 -0.73 -7.70
C VAL A 157 -8.62 -0.06 -9.07
N TYR A 158 -8.11 -0.76 -10.09
CA TYR A 158 -8.07 -0.28 -11.47
C TYR A 158 -9.48 0.08 -11.95
N LYS A 159 -10.44 -0.83 -11.80
CA LYS A 159 -11.83 -0.60 -12.19
C LYS A 159 -12.47 0.57 -11.46
N GLU A 160 -12.28 0.67 -10.13
CA GLU A 160 -12.78 1.81 -9.33
C GLU A 160 -12.28 3.15 -9.88
N TRP A 161 -11.03 3.21 -10.31
CA TRP A 161 -10.44 4.47 -10.76
C TRP A 161 -10.82 4.85 -12.19
N GLU A 162 -11.01 3.88 -13.08
CA GLU A 162 -11.45 4.11 -14.47
C GLU A 162 -12.95 4.39 -14.55
N ASP A 163 -13.79 3.71 -13.76
CA ASP A 163 -15.24 3.97 -13.72
C ASP A 163 -15.56 5.40 -13.24
N LEU A 164 -14.74 5.97 -12.34
CA LEU A 164 -14.89 7.35 -11.86
C LEU A 164 -14.58 8.40 -12.94
N GLU A 165 -13.76 8.08 -13.93
CA GLU A 165 -13.46 9.00 -15.05
C GLU A 165 -14.50 8.98 -16.15
N SER A 166 -15.19 7.85 -16.34
CA SER A 166 -16.29 7.76 -17.31
C SER A 166 -17.52 8.56 -16.89
N GLN A 167 -17.59 9.02 -15.63
CA GLN A 167 -18.70 9.78 -15.04
C GLN A 167 -18.42 11.29 -14.88
N SER A 168 -17.23 11.75 -15.20
CA SER A 168 -16.79 13.16 -15.13
C SER A 168 -16.65 13.75 -16.52
#